data_ce0728c5494ba1bb80dfc459bf6baa86
#
_entry.id   ce0728c5494ba1bb80dfc459bf6baa86
#
_cell.length_a   1.000
_cell.length_b   1.000
_cell.length_c   1.000
_cell.angle_alpha   90.00
_cell.angle_beta   90.00
_cell.angle_gamma   90.00
#
_symmetry.space_group_name_H-M   'P 1'
#
loop_
_entity.id
_entity.type
_entity.pdbx_description
1 polymer ?
#
loop_
_entity_poly.entity_id
_entity_poly.type
_entity_poly.pdbx_seq_one_letter_code
_entity_poly.pdbx_strand_id
1 'polypeptide(L)'
;MVFMGSKDIFDEEDIKLINSEYDSLINNMVRCREPGDHELIEKAFNVANKAHWNLRRKSGEPYIIHPIAVAKIVNQEIGLGARSIATALLHDAVEDTDYTLEDVDRDFGPKIATLIDGLTKISSSTYDKGTTSSLQAENFRRMLLTLSDDL
;
A
#
# COMPACT_ATOMS: atom_id res chain seq x y z
N MET A 1 -13.67 11.40 -0.55
CA MET A 1 -13.28 12.44 -1.49
C MET A 1 -12.16 13.28 -0.94
N VAL A 2 -11.22 13.65 -1.78
CA VAL A 2 -10.09 14.49 -1.37
C VAL A 2 -10.40 15.94 -1.65
N PHE A 3 -10.13 16.79 -0.69
CA PHE A 3 -10.30 18.22 -0.83
C PHE A 3 -9.03 18.85 -1.41
N MET A 4 -9.13 19.53 -2.54
CA MET A 4 -8.00 20.05 -3.29
C MET A 4 -7.81 21.55 -3.07
N GLY A 5 -7.64 21.95 -1.84
CA GLY A 5 -7.34 23.33 -1.51
C GLY A 5 -5.87 23.50 -1.13
N SER A 6 -5.47 24.71 -0.77
CA SER A 6 -4.10 24.98 -0.32
C SER A 6 -3.72 24.17 0.92
N LYS A 7 -4.72 23.75 1.71
CA LYS A 7 -4.50 22.94 2.91
C LYS A 7 -4.13 21.50 2.59
N ASP A 8 -4.35 21.08 1.37
CA ASP A 8 -4.02 19.71 0.95
C ASP A 8 -2.58 19.56 0.50
N ILE A 9 -1.89 20.67 0.28
CA ILE A 9 -0.49 20.64 -0.12
C ILE A 9 0.35 20.17 1.08
N PHE A 10 1.23 19.19 0.84
CA PHE A 10 2.07 18.66 1.89
C PHE A 10 3.13 19.65 2.32
N ASP A 11 3.27 19.84 3.63
CA ASP A 11 4.32 20.68 4.22
C ASP A 11 5.46 19.80 4.75
N GLU A 12 6.43 20.43 5.43
CA GLU A 12 7.59 19.71 5.95
C GLU A 12 7.20 18.64 6.98
N GLU A 13 6.18 18.90 7.79
CA GLU A 13 5.73 17.94 8.78
C GLU A 13 5.07 16.73 8.14
N ASP A 14 4.31 16.95 7.07
CA ASP A 14 3.72 15.85 6.31
C ASP A 14 4.82 14.96 5.73
N ILE A 15 5.85 15.58 5.16
CA ILE A 15 6.96 14.85 4.56
C ILE A 15 7.73 14.08 5.63
N LYS A 16 7.97 14.68 6.78
CA LYS A 16 8.63 14.00 7.90
C LYS A 16 7.82 12.80 8.37
N LEU A 17 6.50 12.95 8.48
CA LEU A 17 5.64 11.87 8.89
C LEU A 17 5.71 10.71 7.89
N ILE A 18 5.60 11.02 6.61
CA ILE A 18 5.67 10.00 5.56
C ILE A 18 6.99 9.24 5.64
N ASN A 19 8.09 9.95 5.74
CA ASN A 19 9.42 9.33 5.80
C ASN A 19 9.61 8.51 7.07
N SER A 20 9.12 9.01 8.20
CA SER A 20 9.21 8.31 9.46
C SER A 20 8.43 6.98 9.43
N GLU A 21 7.23 7.01 8.87
CA GLU A 21 6.40 5.80 8.77
C GLU A 21 7.00 4.80 7.79
N TYR A 22 7.55 5.27 6.69
CA TYR A 22 8.22 4.38 5.74
C TYR A 22 9.48 3.77 6.36
N ASP A 23 10.29 4.57 7.06
CA ASP A 23 11.49 4.06 7.73
C ASP A 23 11.13 3.01 8.78
N SER A 24 10.04 3.22 9.49
CA SER A 24 9.55 2.24 10.46
C SER A 24 9.21 0.92 9.77
N LEU A 25 8.58 0.98 8.62
CA LEU A 25 8.27 -0.23 7.84
C LEU A 25 9.56 -0.96 7.44
N ILE A 26 10.50 -0.23 6.86
CA ILE A 26 11.75 -0.81 6.36
C ILE A 26 12.58 -1.40 7.50
N ASN A 27 12.68 -0.69 8.62
CA ASN A 27 13.51 -1.13 9.74
C ASN A 27 12.97 -2.35 10.48
N ASN A 28 11.71 -2.68 10.27
CA ASN A 28 11.07 -3.79 10.96
C ASN A 28 10.69 -4.95 10.04
N MET A 29 11.26 -5.00 8.83
CA MET A 29 10.93 -6.07 7.90
C MET A 29 11.41 -7.44 8.40
N VAL A 30 10.49 -8.40 8.35
CA VAL A 30 10.70 -9.73 8.92
C VAL A 30 11.24 -10.72 7.91
N ARG A 31 10.69 -10.73 6.69
CA ARG A 31 11.00 -11.76 5.70
C ARG A 31 11.66 -11.25 4.42
N CYS A 32 12.12 -10.02 4.41
CA CYS A 32 12.69 -9.41 3.22
C CYS A 32 14.22 -9.50 3.29
N ARG A 33 14.74 -10.67 2.97
CA ARG A 33 16.17 -10.96 3.06
C ARG A 33 16.84 -11.22 1.72
N GLU A 34 16.03 -11.34 0.68
CA GLU A 34 16.57 -11.61 -0.65
C GLU A 34 17.11 -10.34 -1.30
N PRO A 35 18.14 -10.46 -2.14
CA PRO A 35 18.57 -9.30 -2.93
C PRO A 35 17.39 -8.78 -3.75
N GLY A 36 17.19 -7.48 -3.71
CA GLY A 36 16.12 -6.84 -4.45
C GLY A 36 14.82 -6.65 -3.69
N ASP A 37 14.67 -7.26 -2.51
CA ASP A 37 13.45 -7.10 -1.72
C ASP A 37 13.23 -5.65 -1.29
N HIS A 38 14.28 -5.02 -0.76
CA HIS A 38 14.22 -3.62 -0.37
C HIS A 38 13.98 -2.71 -1.56
N GLU A 39 14.59 -3.02 -2.69
CA GLU A 39 14.41 -2.24 -3.92
C GLU A 39 12.98 -2.33 -4.42
N LEU A 40 12.38 -3.51 -4.36
CA LEU A 40 10.99 -3.71 -4.76
C LEU A 40 10.05 -2.88 -3.89
N ILE A 41 10.24 -2.94 -2.57
CA ILE A 41 9.41 -2.19 -1.64
C ILE A 41 9.59 -0.69 -1.82
N GLU A 42 10.82 -0.24 -2.00
CA GLU A 42 11.11 1.17 -2.23
C GLU A 42 10.45 1.66 -3.52
N LYS A 43 10.53 0.87 -4.59
CA LYS A 43 9.88 1.22 -5.84
C LYS A 43 8.36 1.32 -5.67
N ALA A 44 7.76 0.34 -4.99
CA ALA A 44 6.33 0.35 -4.72
C ALA A 44 5.93 1.56 -3.88
N PHE A 45 6.70 1.87 -2.85
CA PHE A 45 6.45 3.04 -2.03
C PHE A 45 6.54 4.33 -2.86
N ASN A 46 7.57 4.47 -3.66
CA ASN A 46 7.74 5.68 -4.46
C ASN A 46 6.60 5.88 -5.45
N VAL A 47 6.15 4.82 -6.10
CA VAL A 47 5.03 4.88 -7.03
C VAL A 47 3.74 5.26 -6.28
N ALA A 48 3.46 4.59 -5.18
CA ALA A 48 2.26 4.87 -4.38
C ALA A 48 2.28 6.28 -3.80
N ASN A 49 3.43 6.71 -3.31
CA ASN A 49 3.58 8.04 -2.73
C ASN A 49 3.36 9.13 -3.77
N LYS A 50 3.90 8.93 -4.96
CA LYS A 50 3.69 9.87 -6.07
C LYS A 50 2.23 9.92 -6.49
N ALA A 51 1.59 8.74 -6.58
CA ALA A 51 0.19 8.66 -6.97
C ALA A 51 -0.74 9.34 -5.97
N HIS A 52 -0.41 9.25 -4.69
CA HIS A 52 -1.21 9.86 -3.62
C HIS A 52 -0.69 11.22 -3.16
N TRP A 53 0.26 11.81 -3.86
CA TRP A 53 0.86 13.06 -3.40
C TRP A 53 -0.18 14.16 -3.30
N ASN A 54 -0.17 14.87 -2.18
CA ASN A 54 -1.14 15.92 -1.82
C ASN A 54 -2.56 15.43 -1.57
N LEU A 55 -2.79 14.11 -1.50
CA LEU A 55 -4.08 13.56 -1.12
C LEU A 55 -4.09 13.30 0.38
N ARG A 56 -5.22 13.63 1.02
CA ARG A 56 -5.39 13.45 2.46
C ARG A 56 -6.63 12.61 2.75
N ARG A 57 -6.57 11.88 3.86
CA ARG A 57 -7.77 11.20 4.38
C ARG A 57 -8.65 12.23 5.08
N LYS A 58 -9.90 11.85 5.38
CA LYS A 58 -10.84 12.72 6.06
C LYS A 58 -10.32 13.22 7.40
N SER A 59 -9.49 12.42 8.06
CA SER A 59 -8.88 12.79 9.34
C SER A 59 -7.72 13.77 9.19
N GLY A 60 -7.27 14.08 7.98
CA GLY A 60 -6.31 15.13 7.71
C GLY A 60 -4.90 14.70 7.41
N GLU A 61 -4.53 13.47 7.73
CA GLU A 61 -3.17 12.98 7.46
C GLU A 61 -2.99 12.66 5.97
N PRO A 62 -1.74 12.67 5.46
CA PRO A 62 -1.48 12.25 4.08
C PRO A 62 -2.04 10.86 3.81
N TYR A 63 -2.64 10.68 2.65
CA TYR A 63 -3.31 9.43 2.34
C TYR A 63 -2.36 8.23 2.38
N ILE A 64 -1.12 8.40 1.95
CA ILE A 64 -0.12 7.32 1.89
C ILE A 64 0.13 6.67 3.26
N ILE A 65 -0.15 7.38 4.36
CA ILE A 65 0.03 6.80 5.70
C ILE A 65 -0.82 5.54 5.87
N HIS A 66 -2.00 5.49 5.25
CA HIS A 66 -2.86 4.32 5.33
C HIS A 66 -2.27 3.07 4.64
N PRO A 67 -1.85 3.13 3.36
CA PRO A 67 -1.17 1.98 2.75
C PRO A 67 0.09 1.56 3.51
N ILE A 68 0.85 2.52 4.05
CA ILE A 68 2.01 2.18 4.86
C ILE A 68 1.59 1.41 6.11
N ALA A 69 0.52 1.82 6.77
CA ALA A 69 0.02 1.13 7.95
C ALA A 69 -0.42 -0.29 7.63
N VAL A 70 -1.12 -0.49 6.51
CA VAL A 70 -1.51 -1.82 6.06
C VAL A 70 -0.26 -2.67 5.78
N ALA A 71 0.73 -2.10 5.12
CA ALA A 71 1.98 -2.80 4.83
C ALA A 71 2.71 -3.21 6.11
N LYS A 72 2.71 -2.35 7.13
CA LYS A 72 3.32 -2.68 8.43
C LYS A 72 2.64 -3.89 9.08
N ILE A 73 1.32 -3.94 9.02
CA ILE A 73 0.57 -5.06 9.59
C ILE A 73 0.86 -6.34 8.82
N VAL A 74 0.88 -6.27 7.50
CA VAL A 74 1.23 -7.41 6.64
C VAL A 74 2.62 -7.93 6.98
N ASN A 75 3.57 -7.04 7.19
CA ASN A 75 4.94 -7.40 7.52
C ASN A 75 5.05 -7.96 8.94
N GLN A 76 4.58 -7.21 9.94
CA GLN A 76 4.86 -7.50 11.34
C GLN A 76 3.93 -8.53 11.95
N GLU A 77 2.65 -8.47 11.63
CA GLU A 77 1.66 -9.35 12.26
C GLU A 77 1.38 -10.59 11.44
N ILE A 78 1.50 -10.50 10.13
CA ILE A 78 1.21 -11.63 9.24
C ILE A 78 2.50 -12.29 8.75
N GLY A 79 3.59 -11.51 8.64
CA GLY A 79 4.89 -12.06 8.28
C GLY A 79 5.04 -12.43 6.82
N LEU A 80 4.36 -11.74 5.93
CA LEU A 80 4.47 -11.99 4.50
C LEU A 80 5.66 -11.24 3.89
N GLY A 81 6.10 -11.70 2.72
CA GLY A 81 7.32 -11.19 2.10
C GLY A 81 7.14 -9.91 1.29
N ALA A 82 8.22 -9.55 0.58
CA ALA A 82 8.30 -8.27 -0.14
C ALA A 82 7.21 -8.07 -1.18
N ARG A 83 6.84 -9.13 -1.88
CA ARG A 83 5.78 -9.04 -2.91
C ARG A 83 4.45 -8.64 -2.29
N SER A 84 4.13 -9.21 -1.14
CA SER A 84 2.89 -8.89 -0.44
C SER A 84 2.92 -7.48 0.13
N ILE A 85 4.07 -7.05 0.64
CA ILE A 85 4.24 -5.69 1.15
C ILE A 85 4.10 -4.68 0.01
N ALA A 86 4.72 -4.96 -1.14
CA ALA A 86 4.58 -4.09 -2.31
C ALA A 86 3.13 -4.01 -2.78
N THR A 87 2.43 -5.15 -2.77
CA THR A 87 1.01 -5.19 -3.14
C THR A 87 0.18 -4.32 -2.19
N ALA A 88 0.47 -4.39 -0.88
CA ALA A 88 -0.22 -3.56 0.10
C ALA A 88 -0.01 -2.08 -0.16
N LEU A 89 1.21 -1.69 -0.51
CA LEU A 89 1.53 -0.28 -0.79
C LEU A 89 0.83 0.22 -2.05
N LEU A 90 0.68 -0.63 -3.06
CA LEU A 90 0.15 -0.23 -4.37
C LEU A 90 -1.36 -0.35 -4.50
N HIS A 91 -1.98 -1.14 -3.66
CA HIS A 91 -3.39 -1.53 -3.81
C HIS A 91 -4.33 -0.31 -3.86
N ASP A 92 -4.20 0.63 -2.93
CA ASP A 92 -5.05 1.81 -2.92
C ASP A 92 -4.75 2.76 -4.08
N ALA A 93 -3.52 2.77 -4.57
CA ALA A 93 -3.17 3.62 -5.72
C ALA A 93 -3.98 3.21 -6.95
N VAL A 94 -4.13 1.91 -7.17
CA VAL A 94 -4.92 1.42 -8.31
C VAL A 94 -6.40 1.75 -8.14
N GLU A 95 -6.93 1.65 -6.91
CA GLU A 95 -8.35 1.93 -6.68
C GLU A 95 -8.69 3.42 -6.70
N ASP A 96 -7.80 4.26 -6.19
CA ASP A 96 -8.14 5.65 -5.88
C ASP A 96 -7.41 6.70 -6.69
N THR A 97 -6.50 6.30 -7.56
CA THR A 97 -5.75 7.23 -8.40
C THR A 97 -5.77 6.78 -9.86
N ASP A 98 -5.08 7.53 -10.72
CA ASP A 98 -4.99 7.22 -12.14
C ASP A 98 -3.98 6.12 -12.45
N TYR A 99 -3.29 5.59 -11.45
CA TYR A 99 -2.35 4.49 -11.63
C TYR A 99 -3.13 3.20 -11.87
N THR A 100 -2.96 2.58 -13.04
CA THR A 100 -3.79 1.46 -13.49
C THR A 100 -3.13 0.11 -13.27
N LEU A 101 -3.93 -0.97 -13.38
CA LEU A 101 -3.40 -2.32 -13.36
C LEU A 101 -2.40 -2.56 -14.48
N GLU A 102 -2.61 -1.93 -15.63
CA GLU A 102 -1.66 -2.02 -16.74
C GLU A 102 -0.33 -1.40 -16.37
N ASP A 103 -0.36 -0.28 -15.65
CA ASP A 103 0.84 0.35 -15.14
C ASP A 103 1.56 -0.55 -14.14
N VAL A 104 0.82 -1.23 -13.28
CA VAL A 104 1.41 -2.18 -12.32
C VAL A 104 2.10 -3.32 -13.06
N ASP A 105 1.43 -3.88 -14.05
CA ASP A 105 2.00 -4.98 -14.85
C ASP A 105 3.30 -4.55 -15.51
N ARG A 106 3.31 -3.35 -16.09
CA ARG A 106 4.51 -2.80 -16.74
C ARG A 106 5.64 -2.57 -15.74
N ASP A 107 5.33 -2.02 -14.57
CA ASP A 107 6.34 -1.58 -13.62
C ASP A 107 6.76 -2.66 -12.63
N PHE A 108 5.87 -3.60 -12.30
CA PHE A 108 6.09 -4.59 -11.25
C PHE A 108 5.88 -6.03 -11.69
N GLY A 109 5.31 -6.25 -12.85
CA GLY A 109 5.11 -7.57 -13.39
C GLY A 109 3.70 -8.14 -13.14
N PRO A 110 3.39 -9.24 -13.85
CA PRO A 110 2.02 -9.78 -13.83
C PRO A 110 1.58 -10.35 -12.48
N LYS A 111 2.52 -10.82 -11.67
CA LYS A 111 2.16 -11.45 -10.40
C LYS A 111 1.58 -10.46 -9.41
N ILE A 112 2.22 -9.31 -9.26
CA ILE A 112 1.72 -8.25 -8.40
C ILE A 112 0.43 -7.66 -8.97
N ALA A 113 0.36 -7.48 -10.28
CA ALA A 113 -0.87 -7.00 -10.92
C ALA A 113 -2.05 -7.94 -10.65
N THR A 114 -1.82 -9.25 -10.73
CA THR A 114 -2.87 -10.25 -10.45
C THR A 114 -3.32 -10.19 -9.00
N LEU A 115 -2.40 -10.04 -8.07
CA LEU A 115 -2.74 -9.92 -6.66
C LEU A 115 -3.58 -8.67 -6.39
N ILE A 116 -3.21 -7.55 -6.98
CA ILE A 116 -3.95 -6.30 -6.81
C ILE A 116 -5.35 -6.42 -7.43
N ASP A 117 -5.45 -7.01 -8.61
CA ASP A 117 -6.73 -7.20 -9.29
C ASP A 117 -7.68 -8.02 -8.42
N GLY A 118 -7.18 -9.12 -7.84
CA GLY A 118 -7.97 -9.95 -6.94
C GLY A 118 -8.42 -9.20 -5.70
N LEU A 119 -7.53 -8.43 -5.10
CA LEU A 119 -7.86 -7.63 -3.92
C LEU A 119 -8.90 -6.58 -4.23
N THR A 120 -8.78 -5.91 -5.36
CA THR A 120 -9.72 -4.86 -5.78
C THR A 120 -11.11 -5.44 -6.00
N LYS A 121 -11.21 -6.58 -6.67
CA LYS A 121 -12.50 -7.22 -6.94
C LYS A 121 -13.20 -7.65 -5.66
N ILE A 122 -12.48 -8.19 -4.71
CA ILE A 122 -13.07 -8.66 -3.47
C ILE A 122 -13.41 -7.48 -2.56
N SER A 123 -12.54 -6.49 -2.46
CA SER A 123 -12.76 -5.36 -1.57
C SER A 123 -13.95 -4.50 -2.00
N SER A 124 -14.20 -4.39 -3.30
CA SER A 124 -15.33 -3.60 -3.77
C SER A 124 -16.68 -4.24 -3.42
N SER A 125 -16.69 -5.52 -3.07
CA SER A 125 -17.93 -6.23 -2.73
C SER A 125 -18.08 -6.56 -1.25
N THR A 126 -17.01 -6.53 -0.46
CA THR A 126 -17.03 -7.09 0.89
C THR A 126 -16.74 -6.12 2.01
N TYR A 127 -16.19 -4.95 1.74
CA TYR A 127 -15.95 -4.02 2.82
C TYR A 127 -16.10 -2.56 2.40
N ASP A 128 -16.30 -1.75 3.42
CA ASP A 128 -16.49 -0.33 3.32
C ASP A 128 -15.13 0.37 3.32
N LYS A 129 -14.99 1.40 2.50
CA LYS A 129 -13.75 2.18 2.44
C LYS A 129 -13.44 2.96 3.73
N GLY A 130 -14.39 3.00 4.64
CA GLY A 130 -14.17 3.61 5.95
C GLY A 130 -13.54 2.70 6.98
N THR A 131 -13.19 1.46 6.63
CA THR A 131 -12.65 0.51 7.59
C THR A 131 -11.30 0.94 8.13
N THR A 132 -10.95 0.42 9.32
CA THR A 132 -9.66 0.67 9.93
C THR A 132 -8.56 -0.06 9.18
N SER A 133 -7.31 0.38 9.38
CA SER A 133 -6.17 -0.30 8.77
C SER A 133 -6.06 -1.75 9.22
N SER A 134 -6.38 -2.05 10.49
CA SER A 134 -6.34 -3.42 11.00
C SER A 134 -7.35 -4.33 10.31
N LEU A 135 -8.57 -3.85 10.11
CA LEU A 135 -9.59 -4.64 9.45
C LEU A 135 -9.26 -4.83 7.97
N GLN A 136 -8.75 -3.80 7.33
CA GLN A 136 -8.34 -3.90 5.93
C GLN A 136 -7.19 -4.89 5.78
N ALA A 137 -6.23 -4.89 6.69
CA ALA A 137 -5.11 -5.83 6.66
C ALA A 137 -5.59 -7.26 6.86
N GLU A 138 -6.58 -7.49 7.72
CA GLU A 138 -7.14 -8.83 7.93
C GLU A 138 -7.81 -9.33 6.65
N ASN A 139 -8.57 -8.49 5.97
CA ASN A 139 -9.15 -8.83 4.68
C ASN A 139 -8.08 -9.11 3.65
N PHE A 140 -7.03 -8.31 3.65
CA PHE A 140 -5.88 -8.47 2.77
C PHE A 140 -5.21 -9.83 2.99
N ARG A 141 -5.01 -10.19 4.25
CA ARG A 141 -4.43 -11.49 4.62
C ARG A 141 -5.25 -12.64 4.04
N ARG A 142 -6.56 -12.61 4.22
CA ARG A 142 -7.44 -13.65 3.72
C ARG A 142 -7.33 -13.80 2.22
N MET A 143 -7.31 -12.69 1.51
CA MET A 143 -7.24 -12.70 0.07
C MET A 143 -5.91 -13.21 -0.44
N LEU A 144 -4.81 -12.82 0.19
CA LEU A 144 -3.48 -13.28 -0.20
C LEU A 144 -3.34 -14.79 0.01
N LEU A 145 -3.86 -15.31 1.11
CA LEU A 145 -3.81 -16.74 1.38
C LEU A 145 -4.66 -17.53 0.40
N THR A 146 -5.73 -16.92 -0.12
CA THR A 146 -6.61 -17.57 -1.09
C THR A 146 -6.04 -17.51 -2.50
N LEU A 147 -5.44 -16.39 -2.87
CA LEU A 147 -5.03 -16.15 -4.25
C LEU A 147 -3.62 -16.63 -4.58
N SER A 148 -2.78 -16.83 -3.59
CA SER A 148 -1.39 -17.18 -3.86
C SER A 148 -0.94 -18.33 -3.00
N ASP A 149 -0.57 -19.41 -3.66
CA ASP A 149 0.04 -20.57 -2.99
C ASP A 149 1.53 -20.33 -2.73
N ASP A 150 2.08 -19.25 -3.20
CA ASP A 150 3.51 -18.96 -3.18
C ASP A 150 3.93 -17.96 -2.11
N LEU A 151 3.09 -17.66 -1.22
CA LEU A 151 3.43 -16.70 -0.16
C LEU A 151 4.34 -17.27 0.91
#